data_8333599acff9e5e5bd1a1d225eec7bd7
#
_entry.id   8333599acff9e5e5bd1a1d225eec7bd7
#
_cell.length_a   1.000
_cell.length_b   1.000
_cell.length_c   1.000
_cell.angle_alpha   90.00
_cell.angle_beta   90.00
_cell.angle_gamma   90.00
#
_symmetry.space_group_name_H-M   'P 1'
#
loop_
_entity.id
_entity.type
_entity.pdbx_description
1 polymer ?
#
loop_
_entity_poly.entity_id
_entity_poly.type
_entity_poly.pdbx_seq_one_letter_code
_entity_poly.pdbx_strand_id
1 'polypeptide(L)'
;MRLRNCHNFHDFRSMAKQRLPRPIFNYIDGAADDEVTYRRNRAAFDDCDLVPNVLRGVTNVDMSVTVMGQKLAMPAYCSPTALQRLFHHQGERAVAAAAAKYGTMFGVSSLGTVSLEEARQISKGPQVYQFYFHKDRGLNREMMARAKQAGVEVMMLTVDSITGGNRERDKRTGFAIPFKLNLAGIAQFAVKPSWAINYYMHERFRLPQLEGHVDMGGGAMSISRYFTEMLDPSMSWGDVAEMVQHWGGQFCLKGIMSVEDARRAVEIGCTGIVLSNHGGRQLDGSRTAFDQLAEIVHAVGDRIDVMMDGGVQRGTHVLKALSLGAKAVGLGRYYLFPLAAAGQAGVERALELMHIEIERGMKLMGCTSVNELTRRNLRFRQ
;
A
#
# COMPACT_ATOMS: atom_id res chain seq x y z
N MET A 1 -15.47 -15.19 -14.20
CA MET A 1 -16.31 -14.19 -13.48
C MET A 1 -16.29 -12.89 -14.29
N ARG A 2 -17.36 -12.08 -14.30
CA ARG A 2 -17.38 -10.75 -14.93
C ARG A 2 -17.19 -9.70 -13.84
N LEU A 3 -16.55 -8.56 -14.16
CA LEU A 3 -16.25 -7.48 -13.21
C LEU A 3 -17.50 -6.98 -12.46
N ARG A 4 -18.64 -6.86 -13.17
CA ARG A 4 -19.92 -6.44 -12.57
C ARG A 4 -20.44 -7.37 -11.45
N ASN A 5 -19.93 -8.61 -11.39
CA ASN A 5 -20.29 -9.62 -10.37
C ASN A 5 -19.27 -9.65 -9.23
N CYS A 6 -18.32 -8.70 -9.19
CA CYS A 6 -17.43 -8.53 -8.06
C CYS A 6 -18.06 -7.56 -7.06
N HIS A 7 -18.32 -8.05 -5.86
CA HIS A 7 -18.99 -7.34 -4.77
C HIS A 7 -18.11 -7.13 -3.55
N ASN A 8 -16.93 -7.77 -3.53
CA ASN A 8 -16.02 -7.74 -2.39
C ASN A 8 -14.59 -8.15 -2.77
N PHE A 9 -13.67 -8.02 -1.80
CA PHE A 9 -12.26 -8.40 -1.93
C PHE A 9 -12.07 -9.84 -2.44
N HIS A 10 -12.85 -10.80 -1.96
CA HIS A 10 -12.68 -12.22 -2.31
C HIS A 10 -13.06 -12.51 -3.76
N ASP A 11 -14.04 -11.79 -4.31
CA ASP A 11 -14.42 -11.91 -5.70
C ASP A 11 -13.29 -11.42 -6.61
N PHE A 12 -12.71 -10.27 -6.33
CA PHE A 12 -11.55 -9.76 -7.06
C PHE A 12 -10.34 -10.67 -6.94
N ARG A 13 -10.06 -11.18 -5.74
CA ARG A 13 -8.98 -12.16 -5.51
C ARG A 13 -9.17 -13.41 -6.35
N SER A 14 -10.39 -13.95 -6.42
CA SER A 14 -10.74 -15.12 -7.21
C SER A 14 -10.57 -14.85 -8.71
N MET A 15 -11.01 -13.69 -9.18
CA MET A 15 -10.85 -13.27 -10.59
C MET A 15 -9.37 -13.08 -10.95
N ALA A 16 -8.58 -12.44 -10.08
CA ALA A 16 -7.14 -12.31 -10.26
C ALA A 16 -6.43 -13.68 -10.33
N LYS A 17 -6.80 -14.63 -9.46
CA LYS A 17 -6.28 -16.00 -9.46
C LYS A 17 -6.56 -16.74 -10.77
N GLN A 18 -7.74 -16.52 -11.36
CA GLN A 18 -8.08 -17.08 -12.68
C GLN A 18 -7.23 -16.49 -13.81
N ARG A 19 -6.80 -15.24 -13.68
CA ARG A 19 -6.12 -14.48 -14.72
C ARG A 19 -4.60 -14.58 -14.67
N LEU A 20 -4.04 -14.55 -13.47
CA LEU A 20 -2.59 -14.54 -13.26
C LEU A 20 -1.97 -15.94 -13.32
N PRO A 21 -0.73 -16.07 -13.83
CA PRO A 21 0.12 -17.23 -13.57
C PRO A 21 0.34 -17.43 -12.09
N ARG A 22 0.47 -18.68 -11.66
CA ARG A 22 0.60 -19.05 -10.25
C ARG A 22 1.74 -18.31 -9.52
N PRO A 23 2.95 -18.16 -10.09
CA PRO A 23 4.02 -17.41 -9.41
C PRO A 23 3.64 -15.96 -9.14
N ILE A 24 3.03 -15.28 -10.12
CA ILE A 24 2.63 -13.87 -10.01
C ILE A 24 1.46 -13.70 -9.02
N PHE A 25 0.49 -14.61 -9.07
CA PHE A 25 -0.60 -14.60 -8.09
C PHE A 25 -0.07 -14.78 -6.67
N ASN A 26 0.83 -15.76 -6.46
CA ASN A 26 1.41 -16.03 -5.15
C ASN A 26 2.28 -14.87 -4.66
N TYR A 27 2.95 -14.15 -5.54
CA TYR A 27 3.68 -12.95 -5.17
C TYR A 27 2.78 -11.87 -4.55
N ILE A 28 1.57 -11.66 -5.08
CA ILE A 28 0.60 -10.74 -4.47
C ILE A 28 0.01 -11.34 -3.20
N ASP A 29 -0.44 -12.60 -3.27
CA ASP A 29 -1.26 -13.24 -2.26
C ASP A 29 -0.48 -13.73 -1.04
N GLY A 30 0.80 -14.09 -1.25
CA GLY A 30 1.67 -14.67 -0.23
C GLY A 30 2.18 -13.66 0.80
N ALA A 31 2.67 -14.21 1.91
CA ALA A 31 3.33 -13.48 2.99
C ALA A 31 4.61 -14.20 3.45
N ALA A 32 5.20 -13.78 4.56
CA ALA A 32 6.42 -14.35 5.08
C ALA A 32 6.15 -15.61 5.94
N ASP A 33 7.09 -16.52 5.93
CA ASP A 33 7.18 -17.73 6.76
C ASP A 33 5.85 -18.51 6.82
N ASP A 34 5.26 -18.69 7.99
CA ASP A 34 4.01 -19.40 8.22
C ASP A 34 2.75 -18.54 7.97
N GLU A 35 2.93 -17.28 7.57
CA GLU A 35 1.85 -16.31 7.28
C GLU A 35 0.92 -16.05 8.47
N VAL A 36 1.41 -16.16 9.69
CA VAL A 36 0.66 -15.88 10.92
C VAL A 36 0.21 -14.43 10.97
N THR A 37 1.16 -13.49 10.76
CA THR A 37 0.88 -12.05 10.72
C THR A 37 -0.13 -11.70 9.63
N TYR A 38 0.00 -12.30 8.44
CA TYR A 38 -0.95 -12.09 7.34
C TYR A 38 -2.39 -12.44 7.72
N ARG A 39 -2.60 -13.62 8.34
CA ARG A 39 -3.92 -14.04 8.80
C ARG A 39 -4.44 -13.14 9.93
N ARG A 40 -3.58 -12.82 10.91
CA ARG A 40 -3.92 -11.96 12.04
C ARG A 40 -4.27 -10.53 11.63
N ASN A 41 -3.60 -9.97 10.61
CA ASN A 41 -3.93 -8.65 10.08
C ASN A 41 -5.41 -8.51 9.70
N ARG A 42 -6.03 -9.57 9.21
CA ARG A 42 -7.46 -9.58 8.91
C ARG A 42 -8.30 -9.91 10.15
N ALA A 43 -7.89 -10.91 10.93
CA ALA A 43 -8.63 -11.39 12.10
C ALA A 43 -8.75 -10.32 13.19
N ALA A 44 -7.73 -9.49 13.40
CA ALA A 44 -7.76 -8.41 14.39
C ALA A 44 -8.95 -7.45 14.24
N PHE A 45 -9.42 -7.24 13.02
CA PHE A 45 -10.65 -6.47 12.82
C PHE A 45 -11.90 -7.22 13.28
N ASP A 46 -11.91 -8.54 13.26
CA ASP A 46 -13.06 -9.34 13.68
C ASP A 46 -13.17 -9.40 15.22
N ASP A 47 -12.07 -9.16 15.93
CA ASP A 47 -12.04 -9.11 17.39
C ASP A 47 -12.53 -7.74 17.95
N CYS A 48 -13.00 -6.85 17.10
CA CYS A 48 -13.51 -5.54 17.46
C CYS A 48 -14.89 -5.30 16.82
N ASP A 49 -15.88 -5.01 17.63
CA ASP A 49 -17.24 -4.71 17.18
C ASP A 49 -17.48 -3.20 17.06
N LEU A 50 -18.30 -2.80 16.07
CA LEU A 50 -18.83 -1.45 15.93
C LEU A 50 -20.09 -1.29 16.76
N VAL A 51 -20.20 -0.19 17.50
CA VAL A 51 -21.38 0.18 18.31
C VAL A 51 -22.09 1.35 17.63
N PRO A 52 -23.22 1.11 16.95
CA PRO A 52 -23.96 2.15 16.24
C PRO A 52 -24.79 3.01 17.19
N ASN A 53 -25.03 4.25 16.78
CA ASN A 53 -26.04 5.14 17.38
C ASN A 53 -27.19 5.33 16.38
N VAL A 54 -28.41 5.14 16.82
CA VAL A 54 -29.60 5.23 15.99
C VAL A 54 -30.34 6.56 16.17
N LEU A 55 -31.30 6.87 15.26
CA LEU A 55 -32.15 8.06 15.30
C LEU A 55 -31.39 9.39 15.26
N ARG A 56 -30.22 9.42 14.58
CA ARG A 56 -29.36 10.60 14.47
C ARG A 56 -29.68 11.50 13.27
N GLY A 57 -30.65 11.14 12.42
CA GLY A 57 -31.07 11.93 11.27
C GLY A 57 -30.00 12.11 10.18
N VAL A 58 -29.12 11.12 10.00
CA VAL A 58 -28.03 11.19 9.03
C VAL A 58 -28.56 11.04 7.61
N THR A 59 -28.60 12.13 6.86
CA THR A 59 -28.95 12.14 5.43
C THR A 59 -27.72 12.17 4.54
N ASN A 60 -26.77 13.04 4.85
CA ASN A 60 -25.52 13.22 4.12
C ASN A 60 -24.33 12.86 5.01
N VAL A 61 -23.27 12.38 4.38
CA VAL A 61 -22.02 11.97 5.07
C VAL A 61 -20.85 12.66 4.41
N ASP A 62 -20.04 13.35 5.20
CA ASP A 62 -18.72 13.85 4.81
C ASP A 62 -17.64 12.84 5.21
N MET A 63 -17.06 12.18 4.21
CA MET A 63 -15.96 11.23 4.39
C MET A 63 -14.59 11.87 4.16
N SER A 64 -14.53 13.16 3.85
CA SER A 64 -13.27 13.82 3.52
C SER A 64 -12.33 13.89 4.73
N VAL A 65 -11.03 13.75 4.46
CA VAL A 65 -9.97 13.89 5.45
C VAL A 65 -8.81 14.67 4.85
N THR A 66 -8.02 15.31 5.71
CA THR A 66 -6.74 15.89 5.31
C THR A 66 -5.61 15.05 5.91
N VAL A 67 -4.69 14.60 5.08
CA VAL A 67 -3.55 13.77 5.47
C VAL A 67 -2.27 14.39 4.90
N MET A 68 -1.32 14.72 5.76
CA MET A 68 -0.06 15.37 5.37
C MET A 68 -0.29 16.55 4.40
N GLY A 69 -1.25 17.41 4.74
CA GLY A 69 -1.63 18.57 3.94
C GLY A 69 -2.48 18.29 2.70
N GLN A 70 -2.68 17.04 2.32
CA GLN A 70 -3.46 16.67 1.13
C GLN A 70 -4.90 16.30 1.47
N LYS A 71 -5.88 16.90 0.77
CA LYS A 71 -7.31 16.61 0.95
C LYS A 71 -7.70 15.36 0.16
N LEU A 72 -8.27 14.38 0.85
CA LEU A 72 -8.81 13.15 0.29
C LEU A 72 -10.34 13.17 0.41
N ALA A 73 -11.04 12.71 -0.62
CA ALA A 73 -12.51 12.60 -0.61
C ALA A 73 -13.03 11.42 0.25
N MET A 74 -12.15 10.45 0.55
CA MET A 74 -12.45 9.33 1.46
C MET A 74 -11.21 8.94 2.27
N PRO A 75 -11.37 8.41 3.51
CA PRO A 75 -10.27 8.09 4.42
C PRO A 75 -9.57 6.75 4.10
N ALA A 76 -9.52 6.39 2.82
CA ALA A 76 -8.85 5.18 2.34
C ALA A 76 -8.06 5.51 1.09
N TYR A 77 -6.80 5.07 0.99
CA TYR A 77 -5.91 5.42 -0.11
C TYR A 77 -5.18 4.18 -0.68
N CYS A 78 -4.70 4.28 -1.91
CA CYS A 78 -3.91 3.23 -2.55
C CYS A 78 -2.47 3.27 -2.02
N SER A 79 -2.10 2.33 -1.13
CA SER A 79 -0.74 2.20 -0.58
C SER A 79 0.30 1.96 -1.68
N PRO A 80 1.56 2.41 -1.50
CA PRO A 80 2.61 2.12 -2.45
C PRO A 80 2.84 0.60 -2.56
N THR A 81 2.83 0.10 -3.78
CA THR A 81 3.16 -1.29 -4.10
C THR A 81 4.02 -1.37 -5.35
N ALA A 82 4.93 -2.32 -5.38
CA ALA A 82 5.88 -2.51 -6.47
C ALA A 82 5.29 -3.31 -7.65
N LEU A 83 5.93 -3.19 -8.82
CA LEU A 83 5.84 -4.14 -9.93
C LEU A 83 4.45 -4.29 -10.56
N GLN A 84 3.62 -3.26 -10.54
CA GLN A 84 2.20 -3.38 -10.88
C GLN A 84 1.94 -3.82 -12.33
N ARG A 85 2.85 -3.52 -13.29
CA ARG A 85 2.71 -3.98 -14.68
C ARG A 85 2.93 -5.48 -14.86
N LEU A 86 3.47 -6.18 -13.85
CA LEU A 86 3.42 -7.65 -13.85
C LEU A 86 1.99 -8.19 -13.73
N PHE A 87 1.11 -7.44 -13.09
CA PHE A 87 -0.26 -7.88 -12.83
C PHE A 87 -1.20 -7.51 -13.99
N HIS A 88 -1.00 -6.31 -14.54
CA HIS A 88 -1.73 -5.80 -15.68
C HIS A 88 -0.89 -4.75 -16.43
N HIS A 89 -0.92 -4.71 -17.77
CA HIS A 89 -0.07 -3.80 -18.56
C HIS A 89 -0.23 -2.32 -18.21
N GLN A 90 -1.41 -1.91 -17.75
CA GLN A 90 -1.64 -0.53 -17.30
C GLN A 90 -0.90 -0.18 -16.00
N GLY A 91 -0.70 -1.16 -15.08
CA GLY A 91 0.06 -0.97 -13.84
C GLY A 91 -0.35 0.26 -13.05
N GLU A 92 0.64 1.04 -12.64
CA GLU A 92 0.49 2.28 -11.87
C GLU A 92 -0.36 3.34 -12.60
N ARG A 93 -0.40 3.33 -13.94
CA ARG A 93 -1.27 4.22 -14.75
C ARG A 93 -2.74 4.05 -14.37
N ALA A 94 -3.17 2.80 -14.28
CA ALA A 94 -4.55 2.46 -13.90
C ALA A 94 -4.89 2.93 -12.48
N VAL A 95 -3.95 2.76 -11.55
CA VAL A 95 -4.17 3.13 -10.16
C VAL A 95 -4.16 4.64 -9.98
N ALA A 96 -3.24 5.36 -10.64
CA ALA A 96 -3.20 6.82 -10.62
C ALA A 96 -4.51 7.43 -11.16
N ALA A 97 -5.01 6.94 -12.30
CA ALA A 97 -6.25 7.40 -12.89
C ALA A 97 -7.46 7.11 -12.00
N ALA A 98 -7.54 5.89 -11.44
CA ALA A 98 -8.64 5.51 -10.54
C ALA A 98 -8.61 6.31 -9.23
N ALA A 99 -7.43 6.48 -8.62
CA ALA A 99 -7.29 7.28 -7.40
C ALA A 99 -7.70 8.74 -7.64
N ALA A 100 -7.28 9.33 -8.76
CA ALA A 100 -7.70 10.68 -9.15
C ALA A 100 -9.22 10.80 -9.30
N LYS A 101 -9.86 9.84 -9.97
CA LYS A 101 -11.32 9.81 -10.16
C LYS A 101 -12.09 9.79 -8.85
N TYR A 102 -11.58 9.07 -7.84
CA TYR A 102 -12.22 8.97 -6.52
C TYR A 102 -11.68 9.99 -5.51
N GLY A 103 -10.84 10.93 -5.94
CA GLY A 103 -10.29 11.99 -5.09
C GLY A 103 -9.49 11.45 -3.91
N THR A 104 -8.81 10.30 -4.08
CA THR A 104 -8.00 9.71 -3.02
C THR A 104 -6.52 9.69 -3.37
N MET A 105 -5.66 9.42 -2.36
CA MET A 105 -4.21 9.44 -2.52
C MET A 105 -3.69 8.14 -3.15
N PHE A 106 -2.69 8.28 -4.02
CA PHE A 106 -1.92 7.17 -4.56
C PHE A 106 -0.46 7.21 -4.11
N GLY A 107 0.01 6.14 -3.50
CA GLY A 107 1.42 5.92 -3.18
C GLY A 107 2.18 5.33 -4.37
N VAL A 108 3.03 6.13 -5.00
CA VAL A 108 3.92 5.69 -6.08
C VAL A 108 5.17 5.08 -5.46
N SER A 109 5.49 3.84 -5.80
CA SER A 109 6.67 3.15 -5.26
C SER A 109 7.92 3.41 -6.11
N SER A 110 9.09 3.51 -5.48
CA SER A 110 10.39 3.52 -6.18
C SER A 110 10.67 2.24 -6.97
N LEU A 111 9.99 1.15 -6.66
CA LEU A 111 9.95 -0.09 -7.44
C LEU A 111 8.73 -0.14 -8.38
N GLY A 112 8.13 1.00 -8.68
CA GLY A 112 7.06 1.14 -9.66
C GLY A 112 7.57 0.89 -11.08
N THR A 113 6.69 0.37 -11.92
CA THR A 113 6.95 0.03 -13.32
C THR A 113 6.53 1.13 -14.30
N VAL A 114 6.01 2.22 -13.77
CA VAL A 114 5.71 3.49 -14.43
C VAL A 114 6.46 4.59 -13.71
N SER A 115 6.99 5.57 -14.42
CA SER A 115 7.77 6.64 -13.79
C SER A 115 6.89 7.53 -12.90
N LEU A 116 7.52 8.12 -11.89
CA LEU A 116 6.84 9.08 -11.01
C LEU A 116 6.28 10.27 -11.80
N GLU A 117 7.05 10.77 -12.75
CA GLU A 117 6.69 11.87 -13.61
C GLU A 117 5.44 11.55 -14.44
N GLU A 118 5.39 10.35 -15.03
CA GLU A 118 4.22 9.89 -15.77
C GLU A 118 2.98 9.73 -14.87
N ALA A 119 3.14 9.15 -13.68
CA ALA A 119 2.05 9.05 -12.71
C ALA A 119 1.50 10.44 -12.32
N ARG A 120 2.38 11.45 -12.18
CA ARG A 120 2.00 12.85 -11.92
C ARG A 120 1.34 13.53 -13.12
N GLN A 121 1.68 13.15 -14.35
CA GLN A 121 0.98 13.64 -15.55
C GLN A 121 -0.45 13.09 -15.63
N ILE A 122 -0.65 11.82 -15.28
CA ILE A 122 -1.97 11.18 -15.28
C ILE A 122 -2.88 11.75 -14.19
N SER A 123 -2.32 12.01 -13.01
CA SER A 123 -3.09 12.51 -11.86
C SER A 123 -2.39 13.70 -11.21
N LYS A 124 -3.08 14.83 -11.12
CA LYS A 124 -2.69 15.98 -10.28
C LYS A 124 -3.24 15.90 -8.86
N GLY A 125 -4.01 14.86 -8.55
CA GLY A 125 -4.56 14.60 -7.22
C GLY A 125 -3.51 14.25 -6.17
N PRO A 126 -3.93 13.93 -4.94
CA PRO A 126 -3.05 13.56 -3.84
C PRO A 126 -2.13 12.39 -4.20
N GLN A 127 -0.83 12.56 -4.02
CA GLN A 127 0.17 11.52 -4.25
C GLN A 127 1.28 11.61 -3.21
N VAL A 128 1.83 10.45 -2.88
CA VAL A 128 3.04 10.30 -2.07
C VAL A 128 4.06 9.46 -2.84
N TYR A 129 5.32 9.85 -2.79
CA TYR A 129 6.39 9.04 -3.38
C TYR A 129 7.06 8.22 -2.31
N GLN A 130 7.00 6.89 -2.44
CA GLN A 130 7.61 5.94 -1.51
C GLN A 130 8.95 5.46 -2.07
N PHE A 131 9.96 5.45 -1.22
CA PHE A 131 11.28 4.92 -1.54
C PHE A 131 11.85 4.09 -0.39
N TYR A 132 12.96 3.39 -0.69
CA TYR A 132 13.79 2.66 0.27
C TYR A 132 15.11 3.39 0.44
N PHE A 133 15.76 3.15 1.55
CA PHE A 133 17.07 3.74 1.83
C PHE A 133 18.19 2.93 1.17
N HIS A 134 18.89 3.52 0.23
CA HIS A 134 19.98 2.89 -0.53
C HIS A 134 21.32 3.18 0.10
N LYS A 135 22.29 2.23 -0.08
CA LYS A 135 23.71 2.43 0.25
C LYS A 135 24.30 3.63 -0.49
N ASP A 136 23.88 3.82 -1.74
CA ASP A 136 24.22 5.01 -2.52
C ASP A 136 23.39 6.20 -2.04
N ARG A 137 24.02 7.07 -1.29
CA ARG A 137 23.39 8.32 -0.79
C ARG A 137 23.09 9.31 -1.93
N GLY A 138 23.83 9.22 -3.06
CA GLY A 138 23.56 9.98 -4.26
C GLY A 138 22.21 9.64 -4.86
N LEU A 139 21.91 8.34 -4.98
CA LEU A 139 20.61 7.85 -5.44
C LEU A 139 19.46 8.30 -4.54
N ASN A 140 19.64 8.28 -3.21
CA ASN A 140 18.62 8.79 -2.30
C ASN A 140 18.30 10.26 -2.54
N ARG A 141 19.33 11.11 -2.72
CA ARG A 141 19.16 12.54 -3.02
C ARG A 141 18.55 12.77 -4.40
N GLU A 142 18.94 12.00 -5.40
CA GLU A 142 18.37 12.06 -6.75
C GLU A 142 16.87 11.74 -6.74
N MET A 143 16.46 10.68 -6.05
CA MET A 143 15.04 10.32 -5.91
C MET A 143 14.22 11.45 -5.26
N MET A 144 14.75 12.09 -4.22
CA MET A 144 14.09 13.23 -3.58
C MET A 144 14.02 14.44 -4.53
N ALA A 145 15.09 14.73 -5.26
CA ALA A 145 15.12 15.83 -6.24
C ALA A 145 14.11 15.61 -7.37
N ARG A 146 14.04 14.38 -7.93
CA ARG A 146 13.05 14.01 -8.95
C ARG A 146 11.61 14.15 -8.42
N ALA A 147 11.36 13.74 -7.18
CA ALA A 147 10.05 13.90 -6.57
C ALA A 147 9.63 15.37 -6.45
N LYS A 148 10.55 16.26 -6.02
CA LYS A 148 10.31 17.71 -5.98
C LYS A 148 10.04 18.29 -7.38
N GLN A 149 10.85 17.92 -8.38
CA GLN A 149 10.67 18.37 -9.76
C GLN A 149 9.34 17.91 -10.37
N ALA A 150 8.90 16.68 -10.02
CA ALA A 150 7.60 16.18 -10.44
C ALA A 150 6.41 16.82 -9.69
N GLY A 151 6.65 17.68 -8.71
CA GLY A 151 5.62 18.33 -7.91
C GLY A 151 4.94 17.40 -6.90
N VAL A 152 5.68 16.41 -6.38
CA VAL A 152 5.22 15.59 -5.25
C VAL A 152 5.50 16.34 -3.95
N GLU A 153 4.50 16.43 -3.11
CA GLU A 153 4.56 17.19 -1.85
C GLU A 153 4.95 16.33 -0.65
N VAL A 154 4.74 15.02 -0.73
CA VAL A 154 4.93 14.09 0.38
C VAL A 154 5.90 12.98 0.01
N MET A 155 6.97 12.86 0.78
CA MET A 155 7.89 11.71 0.72
C MET A 155 7.51 10.65 1.75
N MET A 156 7.67 9.38 1.39
CA MET A 156 7.45 8.24 2.30
C MET A 156 8.64 7.30 2.27
N LEU A 157 9.38 7.22 3.35
CA LEU A 157 10.47 6.25 3.51
C LEU A 157 9.94 4.97 4.17
N THR A 158 10.19 3.84 3.51
CA THR A 158 9.87 2.52 4.07
C THR A 158 11.04 2.00 4.91
N VAL A 159 10.80 1.76 6.20
CA VAL A 159 11.85 1.42 7.18
C VAL A 159 11.79 -0.03 7.68
N ASP A 160 10.76 -0.78 7.33
CA ASP A 160 10.56 -2.19 7.74
C ASP A 160 11.19 -3.21 6.77
N SER A 161 11.96 -2.76 5.78
CA SER A 161 12.45 -3.60 4.67
C SER A 161 13.96 -3.49 4.48
N ILE A 162 14.71 -3.54 5.58
CA ILE A 162 16.19 -3.57 5.56
C ILE A 162 16.75 -4.88 4.98
N THR A 163 15.93 -5.91 4.94
CA THR A 163 16.17 -7.19 4.26
C THR A 163 14.85 -7.72 3.71
N GLY A 164 14.91 -8.66 2.77
CA GLY A 164 13.71 -9.29 2.22
C GLY A 164 13.13 -10.33 3.18
N GLY A 165 11.83 -10.26 3.47
CA GLY A 165 11.13 -11.31 4.22
C GLY A 165 11.17 -12.66 3.51
N ASN A 166 11.11 -13.75 4.28
CA ASN A 166 11.17 -15.12 3.77
C ASN A 166 9.83 -15.55 3.14
N ARG A 167 9.60 -15.18 1.88
CA ARG A 167 8.37 -15.50 1.16
C ARG A 167 8.46 -16.88 0.51
N GLU A 168 8.11 -17.90 1.26
CA GLU A 168 8.24 -19.30 0.82
C GLU A 168 7.38 -19.63 -0.40
N ARG A 169 6.20 -19.05 -0.54
CA ARG A 169 5.35 -19.26 -1.72
C ARG A 169 6.04 -18.79 -3.00
N ASP A 170 6.80 -17.69 -2.94
CA ASP A 170 7.57 -17.18 -4.07
C ASP A 170 8.66 -18.18 -4.45
N LYS A 171 9.40 -18.70 -3.46
CA LYS A 171 10.44 -19.71 -3.67
C LYS A 171 9.87 -21.01 -4.23
N ARG A 172 8.77 -21.52 -3.67
CA ARG A 172 8.10 -22.77 -4.11
C ARG A 172 7.53 -22.68 -5.52
N THR A 173 7.14 -21.49 -5.98
CA THR A 173 6.61 -21.28 -7.33
C THR A 173 7.63 -20.76 -8.32
N GLY A 174 8.89 -20.54 -7.87
CA GLY A 174 9.96 -20.07 -8.72
C GLY A 174 9.79 -18.62 -9.20
N PHE A 175 9.11 -17.79 -8.40
CA PHE A 175 8.99 -16.37 -8.72
C PHE A 175 10.37 -15.72 -8.70
N ALA A 176 10.76 -15.18 -9.84
CA ALA A 176 11.99 -14.41 -10.01
C ALA A 176 11.76 -13.36 -11.11
N ILE A 177 12.42 -12.23 -10.99
CA ILE A 177 12.45 -11.21 -12.03
C ILE A 177 13.93 -10.91 -12.31
N PRO A 178 14.37 -11.14 -13.56
CA PRO A 178 13.65 -11.71 -14.68
C PRO A 178 13.22 -13.17 -14.48
N PHE A 179 12.16 -13.58 -15.20
CA PHE A 179 11.62 -14.92 -15.06
C PHE A 179 12.64 -15.99 -15.49
N LYS A 180 12.80 -17.03 -14.68
CA LYS A 180 13.58 -18.20 -15.07
C LYS A 180 12.74 -19.08 -16.00
N LEU A 181 13.12 -19.14 -17.28
CA LEU A 181 12.43 -19.93 -18.31
C LEU A 181 12.89 -21.40 -18.27
N ASN A 182 12.57 -22.12 -17.21
CA ASN A 182 12.66 -23.58 -17.21
C ASN A 182 11.31 -24.18 -17.67
N LEU A 183 11.27 -25.46 -18.07
CA LEU A 183 10.08 -26.12 -18.60
C LEU A 183 8.87 -25.98 -17.67
N ALA A 184 9.05 -26.14 -16.36
CA ALA A 184 7.98 -26.00 -15.37
C ALA A 184 7.49 -24.54 -15.28
N GLY A 185 8.37 -23.55 -15.39
CA GLY A 185 8.05 -22.14 -15.45
C GLY A 185 7.23 -21.84 -16.72
N ILE A 186 7.72 -22.25 -17.88
CA ILE A 186 7.02 -22.05 -19.18
C ILE A 186 5.58 -22.61 -19.09
N ALA A 187 5.40 -23.83 -18.56
CA ALA A 187 4.08 -24.44 -18.44
C ALA A 187 3.13 -23.61 -17.56
N GLN A 188 3.62 -23.01 -16.44
CA GLN A 188 2.80 -22.17 -15.58
C GLN A 188 2.33 -20.87 -16.24
N PHE A 189 3.11 -20.34 -17.18
CA PHE A 189 2.74 -19.16 -17.97
C PHE A 189 1.87 -19.51 -19.19
N ALA A 190 2.13 -20.63 -19.84
CA ALA A 190 1.39 -21.10 -21.00
C ALA A 190 -0.12 -21.34 -20.73
N VAL A 191 -0.48 -21.76 -19.51
CA VAL A 191 -1.89 -21.95 -19.11
C VAL A 191 -2.64 -20.63 -18.88
N LYS A 192 -1.98 -19.47 -19.01
CA LYS A 192 -2.56 -18.13 -18.85
C LYS A 192 -2.28 -17.24 -20.08
N PRO A 193 -2.78 -17.63 -21.26
CA PRO A 193 -2.44 -16.91 -22.51
C PRO A 193 -2.88 -15.45 -22.50
N SER A 194 -4.00 -15.13 -21.86
CA SER A 194 -4.46 -13.75 -21.72
C SER A 194 -3.49 -12.87 -20.93
N TRP A 195 -2.82 -13.41 -19.90
CA TRP A 195 -1.78 -12.71 -19.17
C TRP A 195 -0.52 -12.55 -20.03
N ALA A 196 -0.09 -13.62 -20.70
CA ALA A 196 1.10 -13.60 -21.56
C ALA A 196 0.95 -12.56 -22.68
N ILE A 197 -0.17 -12.55 -23.39
CA ILE A 197 -0.49 -11.55 -24.40
C ILE A 197 -0.43 -10.14 -23.79
N ASN A 198 -1.09 -9.94 -22.65
CA ASN A 198 -1.11 -8.64 -21.95
C ASN A 198 0.29 -8.16 -21.57
N TYR A 199 1.18 -9.08 -21.17
CA TYR A 199 2.55 -8.76 -20.77
C TYR A 199 3.49 -8.49 -21.96
N TYR A 200 3.42 -9.32 -23.02
CA TYR A 200 4.38 -9.26 -24.13
C TYR A 200 3.98 -8.31 -25.25
N MET A 201 2.68 -8.01 -25.42
CA MET A 201 2.19 -7.11 -26.48
C MET A 201 2.25 -5.63 -26.12
N HIS A 202 2.68 -5.30 -24.88
CA HIS A 202 2.83 -3.93 -24.41
C HIS A 202 4.30 -3.62 -24.13
N GLU A 203 4.57 -2.43 -23.61
CA GLU A 203 5.92 -1.97 -23.27
C GLU A 203 6.67 -2.98 -22.40
N ARG A 204 7.98 -3.12 -22.63
CA ARG A 204 8.85 -3.96 -21.81
C ARG A 204 8.78 -3.57 -20.35
N PHE A 205 8.85 -4.58 -19.48
CA PHE A 205 8.98 -4.37 -18.05
C PHE A 205 10.28 -3.63 -17.72
N ARG A 206 10.16 -2.56 -16.96
CA ARG A 206 11.31 -1.77 -16.50
C ARG A 206 10.99 -1.13 -15.15
N LEU A 207 12.01 -0.64 -14.45
CA LEU A 207 11.92 0.10 -13.19
C LEU A 207 12.50 1.51 -13.42
N PRO A 208 11.70 2.43 -13.97
CA PRO A 208 12.20 3.73 -14.46
C PRO A 208 12.78 4.63 -13.38
N GLN A 209 12.44 4.41 -12.11
CA GLN A 209 13.04 5.16 -11.00
C GLN A 209 14.46 4.71 -10.66
N LEU A 210 14.87 3.52 -11.13
CA LEU A 210 16.19 2.92 -10.90
C LEU A 210 17.02 2.81 -12.17
N GLU A 211 16.54 3.34 -13.30
CA GLU A 211 17.31 3.36 -14.55
C GLU A 211 18.62 4.13 -14.37
N GLY A 212 19.71 3.56 -14.88
CA GLY A 212 21.07 4.08 -14.66
C GLY A 212 21.77 3.56 -13.41
N HIS A 213 21.05 3.06 -12.41
CA HIS A 213 21.62 2.52 -11.17
C HIS A 213 21.47 1.00 -11.05
N VAL A 214 20.50 0.41 -11.76
CA VAL A 214 20.22 -1.03 -11.74
C VAL A 214 20.00 -1.54 -13.15
N ASP A 215 20.89 -2.41 -13.65
CA ASP A 215 20.66 -3.11 -14.91
C ASP A 215 19.71 -4.29 -14.69
N MET A 216 18.50 -4.15 -15.21
CA MET A 216 17.48 -5.20 -15.22
C MET A 216 17.45 -6.00 -16.55
N GLY A 217 18.38 -5.72 -17.48
CA GLY A 217 18.31 -6.23 -18.84
C GLY A 217 19.24 -7.42 -19.15
N GLY A 218 20.50 -7.32 -19.07
CA GLY A 218 21.43 -8.27 -19.70
C GLY A 218 22.23 -9.17 -18.76
N GLY A 219 22.23 -8.90 -17.49
CA GLY A 219 22.87 -9.69 -16.43
C GLY A 219 22.09 -9.50 -15.14
N ALA A 220 20.83 -9.42 -15.28
CA ALA A 220 19.82 -8.76 -14.51
C ALA A 220 19.90 -8.99 -13.01
N MET A 221 19.94 -7.92 -12.25
CA MET A 221 19.72 -7.92 -10.83
C MET A 221 18.28 -8.38 -10.53
N SER A 222 18.14 -9.49 -9.83
CA SER A 222 16.81 -9.93 -9.38
C SER A 222 16.29 -8.99 -8.29
N ILE A 223 14.95 -8.92 -8.13
CA ILE A 223 14.34 -8.15 -7.03
C ILE A 223 14.92 -8.58 -5.67
N SER A 224 15.15 -9.87 -5.47
CA SER A 224 15.79 -10.37 -4.25
C SER A 224 17.20 -9.79 -4.06
N ARG A 225 17.97 -9.74 -5.13
CA ARG A 225 19.34 -9.20 -5.12
C ARG A 225 19.34 -7.68 -4.87
N TYR A 226 18.35 -6.95 -5.41
CA TYR A 226 18.14 -5.53 -5.12
C TYR A 226 18.04 -5.29 -3.59
N PHE A 227 17.18 -6.03 -2.89
CA PHE A 227 17.04 -5.89 -1.44
C PHE A 227 18.31 -6.20 -0.66
N THR A 228 19.15 -7.11 -1.16
CA THR A 228 20.39 -7.51 -0.48
C THR A 228 21.55 -6.57 -0.78
N GLU A 229 21.67 -6.08 -2.01
CA GLU A 229 22.86 -5.37 -2.49
C GLU A 229 22.70 -3.85 -2.46
N MET A 230 21.51 -3.34 -2.77
CA MET A 230 21.26 -1.91 -2.92
C MET A 230 20.82 -1.22 -1.63
N LEU A 231 20.02 -1.91 -0.80
CA LEU A 231 19.52 -1.32 0.43
C LEU A 231 20.58 -1.32 1.52
N ASP A 232 20.52 -0.29 2.35
CA ASP A 232 21.44 -0.14 3.48
C ASP A 232 20.80 -0.67 4.77
N PRO A 233 21.24 -1.84 5.27
CA PRO A 233 20.76 -2.39 6.53
C PRO A 233 21.25 -1.61 7.75
N SER A 234 22.23 -0.72 7.60
CA SER A 234 22.79 0.10 8.67
C SER A 234 22.06 1.43 8.86
N MET A 235 20.98 1.69 8.09
CA MET A 235 20.16 2.90 8.21
C MET A 235 19.80 3.18 9.67
N SER A 236 20.09 4.39 10.12
CA SER A 236 19.88 4.87 11.48
C SER A 236 18.89 6.03 11.54
N TRP A 237 18.44 6.39 12.73
CA TRP A 237 17.63 7.58 12.97
C TRP A 237 18.32 8.87 12.55
N GLY A 238 19.66 8.94 12.65
CA GLY A 238 20.46 10.07 12.14
C GLY A 238 20.34 10.23 10.63
N ASP A 239 20.49 9.14 9.87
CA ASP A 239 20.30 9.17 8.42
C ASP A 239 18.89 9.64 8.01
N VAL A 240 17.88 9.21 8.76
CA VAL A 240 16.48 9.61 8.51
C VAL A 240 16.28 11.08 8.83
N ALA A 241 16.85 11.58 9.93
CA ALA A 241 16.78 13.00 10.30
C ALA A 241 17.39 13.91 9.23
N GLU A 242 18.54 13.52 8.67
CA GLU A 242 19.16 14.24 7.54
C GLU A 242 18.25 14.29 6.31
N MET A 243 17.56 13.18 5.99
CA MET A 243 16.63 13.15 4.86
C MET A 243 15.39 14.00 5.11
N VAL A 244 14.82 13.99 6.30
CA VAL A 244 13.69 14.84 6.70
C VAL A 244 14.08 16.31 6.51
N GLN A 245 15.24 16.71 7.02
CA GLN A 245 15.78 18.07 6.87
C GLN A 245 16.03 18.44 5.41
N HIS A 246 16.64 17.53 4.64
CA HIS A 246 16.92 17.75 3.21
C HIS A 246 15.65 17.89 2.36
N TRP A 247 14.62 17.13 2.67
CA TRP A 247 13.33 17.22 2.00
C TRP A 247 12.65 18.56 2.31
N GLY A 248 12.61 18.96 3.58
CA GLY A 248 12.05 20.24 4.02
C GLY A 248 10.55 20.40 3.78
N GLY A 249 9.79 19.31 3.73
CA GLY A 249 8.36 19.27 3.48
C GLY A 249 7.69 18.10 4.23
N GLN A 250 6.55 17.65 3.75
CA GLN A 250 5.84 16.54 4.36
C GLN A 250 6.63 15.24 4.19
N PHE A 251 7.01 14.62 5.31
CA PHE A 251 7.83 13.40 5.33
C PHE A 251 7.21 12.34 6.23
N CYS A 252 7.02 11.15 5.68
CA CYS A 252 6.33 10.03 6.32
C CYS A 252 7.23 8.81 6.47
N LEU A 253 7.21 8.16 7.63
CA LEU A 253 7.83 6.85 7.82
C LEU A 253 6.80 5.73 7.73
N LYS A 254 7.06 4.75 6.88
CA LYS A 254 6.21 3.56 6.73
C LYS A 254 6.89 2.33 7.32
N GLY A 255 6.17 1.61 8.17
CA GLY A 255 6.69 0.42 8.85
C GLY A 255 6.91 0.63 10.35
N ILE A 256 6.37 1.70 10.92
CA ILE A 256 6.46 1.99 12.36
C ILE A 256 5.46 1.12 13.11
N MET A 257 5.95 0.36 14.11
CA MET A 257 5.13 -0.58 14.90
C MET A 257 5.32 -0.46 16.41
N SER A 258 6.19 0.45 16.88
CA SER A 258 6.39 0.70 18.31
C SER A 258 6.07 2.14 18.68
N VAL A 259 5.67 2.36 19.94
CA VAL A 259 5.46 3.71 20.50
C VAL A 259 6.77 4.49 20.57
N GLU A 260 7.88 3.80 20.85
CA GLU A 260 9.20 4.42 20.92
C GLU A 260 9.60 4.99 19.55
N ASP A 261 9.49 4.20 18.47
CA ASP A 261 9.81 4.66 17.13
C ASP A 261 8.86 5.76 16.64
N ALA A 262 7.58 5.70 17.02
CA ALA A 262 6.63 6.76 16.71
C ALA A 262 7.02 8.11 17.36
N ARG A 263 7.50 8.09 18.62
CA ARG A 263 8.01 9.28 19.30
C ARG A 263 9.27 9.82 18.63
N ARG A 264 10.21 8.94 18.29
CA ARG A 264 11.44 9.32 17.56
C ARG A 264 11.12 9.95 16.20
N ALA A 265 10.12 9.40 15.47
CA ALA A 265 9.68 10.01 14.22
C ALA A 265 9.20 11.45 14.39
N VAL A 266 8.48 11.76 15.48
CA VAL A 266 8.10 13.14 15.83
C VAL A 266 9.33 14.00 16.14
N GLU A 267 10.26 13.49 16.95
CA GLU A 267 11.47 14.22 17.37
C GLU A 267 12.34 14.65 16.21
N ILE A 268 12.47 13.81 15.16
CA ILE A 268 13.25 14.14 13.96
C ILE A 268 12.48 14.96 12.92
N GLY A 269 11.24 15.36 13.20
CA GLY A 269 10.44 16.25 12.36
C GLY A 269 9.63 15.55 11.26
N CYS A 270 9.34 14.25 11.38
CA CYS A 270 8.36 13.60 10.50
C CYS A 270 6.96 14.20 10.72
N THR A 271 6.19 14.30 9.64
CA THR A 271 4.82 14.85 9.66
C THR A 271 3.75 13.76 9.62
N GLY A 272 4.14 12.52 9.35
CA GLY A 272 3.26 11.38 9.35
C GLY A 272 3.99 10.06 9.56
N ILE A 273 3.24 9.06 10.00
CA ILE A 273 3.68 7.66 10.08
C ILE A 273 2.60 6.73 9.54
N VAL A 274 3.03 5.62 8.95
CA VAL A 274 2.14 4.50 8.60
C VAL A 274 2.50 3.30 9.47
N LEU A 275 1.58 2.92 10.34
CA LEU A 275 1.67 1.63 11.04
C LEU A 275 1.51 0.52 10.02
N SER A 276 2.54 -0.29 9.87
CA SER A 276 2.58 -1.32 8.84
C SER A 276 3.54 -2.44 9.22
N ASN A 277 3.11 -3.68 9.06
CA ASN A 277 3.95 -4.86 9.04
C ASN A 277 4.15 -5.38 7.61
N HIS A 278 4.06 -4.47 6.62
CA HIS A 278 4.18 -4.76 5.19
C HIS A 278 3.15 -5.80 4.69
N GLY A 279 1.97 -5.83 5.32
CA GLY A 279 0.92 -6.81 5.01
C GLY A 279 1.31 -8.25 5.35
N GLY A 280 2.16 -8.46 6.37
CA GLY A 280 2.68 -9.74 6.80
C GLY A 280 3.78 -10.31 5.89
N ARG A 281 4.47 -9.49 5.11
CA ARG A 281 5.46 -9.92 4.10
C ARG A 281 6.91 -9.82 4.59
N GLN A 282 7.14 -9.25 5.77
CA GLN A 282 8.47 -9.05 6.38
C GLN A 282 8.62 -9.93 7.62
N LEU A 283 8.51 -9.42 8.82
CA LEU A 283 8.61 -10.20 10.06
C LEU A 283 7.28 -10.93 10.33
N ASP A 284 7.28 -12.27 10.22
CA ASP A 284 6.11 -13.04 10.66
C ASP A 284 6.09 -13.16 12.18
N GLY A 285 4.91 -13.33 12.78
CA GLY A 285 4.72 -13.24 14.24
C GLY A 285 4.64 -11.79 14.76
N SER A 286 4.82 -10.78 13.91
CA SER A 286 4.65 -9.37 14.27
C SER A 286 3.22 -9.05 14.69
N ARG A 287 3.06 -8.07 15.61
CA ARG A 287 1.75 -7.53 15.98
C ARG A 287 1.06 -6.90 14.76
N THR A 288 -0.26 -6.89 14.74
CA THR A 288 -1.00 -6.25 13.65
C THR A 288 -0.98 -4.73 13.82
N ALA A 289 -1.05 -4.00 12.70
CA ALA A 289 -1.12 -2.54 12.76
C ALA A 289 -2.41 -2.07 13.47
N PHE A 290 -3.52 -2.80 13.31
CA PHE A 290 -4.78 -2.48 13.98
C PHE A 290 -4.68 -2.63 15.51
N ASP A 291 -4.06 -3.71 16.01
CA ASP A 291 -3.87 -3.91 17.46
C ASP A 291 -2.93 -2.87 18.08
N GLN A 292 -1.97 -2.35 17.30
CA GLN A 292 -0.98 -1.37 17.76
C GLN A 292 -1.49 0.07 17.68
N LEU A 293 -2.53 0.32 16.87
CA LEU A 293 -2.97 1.66 16.48
C LEU A 293 -3.31 2.55 17.68
N ALA A 294 -4.12 2.05 18.63
CA ALA A 294 -4.59 2.86 19.75
C ALA A 294 -3.45 3.38 20.64
N GLU A 295 -2.42 2.56 20.89
CA GLU A 295 -1.26 2.92 21.71
C GLU A 295 -0.44 4.02 21.04
N ILE A 296 -0.20 3.90 19.73
CA ILE A 296 0.59 4.88 18.97
C ILE A 296 -0.20 6.19 18.80
N VAL A 297 -1.49 6.13 18.47
CA VAL A 297 -2.34 7.35 18.38
C VAL A 297 -2.36 8.08 19.73
N HIS A 298 -2.48 7.36 20.83
CA HIS A 298 -2.42 7.99 22.17
C HIS A 298 -1.08 8.70 22.43
N ALA A 299 0.02 8.15 21.93
CA ALA A 299 1.36 8.67 22.16
C ALA A 299 1.75 9.88 21.29
N VAL A 300 1.26 9.94 20.04
CA VAL A 300 1.75 10.90 19.03
C VAL A 300 0.67 11.48 18.11
N GLY A 301 -0.59 11.02 18.18
CA GLY A 301 -1.64 11.36 17.22
C GLY A 301 -2.11 12.82 17.22
N ASP A 302 -1.74 13.59 18.24
CA ASP A 302 -1.94 15.04 18.36
C ASP A 302 -0.82 15.87 17.70
N ARG A 303 0.30 15.24 17.34
CA ARG A 303 1.51 15.88 16.82
C ARG A 303 1.81 15.57 15.36
N ILE A 304 1.47 14.36 14.90
CA ILE A 304 1.69 13.92 13.51
C ILE A 304 0.49 13.11 13.01
N ASP A 305 0.35 13.00 11.69
CA ASP A 305 -0.67 12.15 11.09
C ASP A 305 -0.33 10.67 11.24
N VAL A 306 -1.22 9.91 11.86
CA VAL A 306 -1.10 8.47 12.05
C VAL A 306 -2.01 7.75 11.05
N MET A 307 -1.42 6.98 10.16
CA MET A 307 -2.10 6.11 9.21
C MET A 307 -1.80 4.65 9.53
N MET A 308 -2.57 3.74 8.95
CA MET A 308 -2.25 2.31 9.02
C MET A 308 -2.51 1.60 7.71
N ASP A 309 -1.86 0.47 7.48
CA ASP A 309 -2.22 -0.50 6.45
C ASP A 309 -2.15 -1.95 6.99
N GLY A 310 -2.53 -2.92 6.14
CA GLY A 310 -2.54 -4.33 6.49
C GLY A 310 -3.93 -4.86 6.88
N GLY A 311 -4.38 -5.89 6.19
CA GLY A 311 -5.63 -6.61 6.47
C GLY A 311 -6.93 -5.93 6.05
N VAL A 312 -6.89 -4.72 5.51
CA VAL A 312 -8.07 -3.93 5.14
C VAL A 312 -8.77 -4.52 3.92
N GLN A 313 -10.02 -4.94 4.08
CA GLN A 313 -10.82 -5.59 3.04
C GLN A 313 -12.27 -5.10 2.97
N ARG A 314 -12.70 -4.24 3.91
CA ARG A 314 -14.07 -3.73 4.04
C ARG A 314 -14.08 -2.27 4.50
N GLY A 315 -15.13 -1.54 4.16
CA GLY A 315 -15.37 -0.20 4.70
C GLY A 315 -15.47 -0.19 6.23
N THR A 316 -16.02 -1.24 6.84
CA THR A 316 -16.07 -1.39 8.30
C THR A 316 -14.69 -1.47 8.96
N HIS A 317 -13.67 -1.99 8.27
CA HIS A 317 -12.29 -1.96 8.78
C HIS A 317 -11.75 -0.52 8.82
N VAL A 318 -12.09 0.27 7.80
CA VAL A 318 -11.74 1.69 7.77
C VAL A 318 -12.41 2.41 8.93
N LEU A 319 -13.72 2.22 9.16
CA LEU A 319 -14.44 2.84 10.27
C LEU A 319 -13.83 2.47 11.64
N LYS A 320 -13.44 1.20 11.83
CA LYS A 320 -12.78 0.74 13.07
C LYS A 320 -11.44 1.45 13.28
N ALA A 321 -10.62 1.56 12.23
CA ALA A 321 -9.32 2.24 12.32
C ALA A 321 -9.48 3.74 12.60
N LEU A 322 -10.43 4.42 11.93
CA LEU A 322 -10.74 5.83 12.20
C LEU A 322 -11.24 6.04 13.63
N SER A 323 -12.07 5.13 14.13
CA SER A 323 -12.56 5.17 15.51
C SER A 323 -11.45 5.00 16.55
N LEU A 324 -10.30 4.42 16.19
CA LEU A 324 -9.07 4.38 16.99
C LEU A 324 -8.16 5.59 16.78
N GLY A 325 -8.51 6.52 15.88
CA GLY A 325 -7.80 7.77 15.63
C GLY A 325 -6.85 7.75 14.43
N ALA A 326 -6.89 6.73 13.58
CA ALA A 326 -6.20 6.80 12.30
C ALA A 326 -6.76 7.95 11.44
N LYS A 327 -5.90 8.70 10.75
CA LYS A 327 -6.32 9.75 9.81
C LYS A 327 -6.82 9.14 8.49
N ALA A 328 -6.17 8.10 8.02
CA ALA A 328 -6.55 7.36 6.82
C ALA A 328 -5.99 5.93 6.85
N VAL A 329 -6.49 5.09 5.95
CA VAL A 329 -6.15 3.66 5.90
C VAL A 329 -5.63 3.29 4.51
N GLY A 330 -4.47 2.64 4.47
CA GLY A 330 -3.83 2.19 3.23
C GLY A 330 -4.41 0.88 2.70
N LEU A 331 -4.73 0.87 1.41
CA LEU A 331 -5.21 -0.28 0.67
C LEU A 331 -4.05 -0.87 -0.15
N GLY A 332 -3.62 -2.09 0.13
CA GLY A 332 -2.59 -2.79 -0.63
C GLY A 332 -3.23 -3.82 -1.58
N ARG A 333 -3.29 -5.09 -1.17
CA ARG A 333 -3.93 -6.16 -1.95
C ARG A 333 -5.37 -5.86 -2.36
N TYR A 334 -6.05 -4.98 -1.62
CA TYR A 334 -7.43 -4.58 -1.90
C TYR A 334 -7.58 -3.97 -3.31
N TYR A 335 -6.60 -3.21 -3.79
CA TYR A 335 -6.64 -2.68 -5.15
C TYR A 335 -5.78 -3.49 -6.14
N LEU A 336 -4.77 -4.25 -5.67
CA LEU A 336 -3.91 -5.05 -6.55
C LEU A 336 -4.66 -6.21 -7.23
N PHE A 337 -5.54 -6.91 -6.51
CA PHE A 337 -6.37 -7.94 -7.13
C PHE A 337 -7.33 -7.39 -8.18
N PRO A 338 -8.05 -6.29 -7.95
CA PRO A 338 -8.83 -5.62 -8.99
C PRO A 338 -8.01 -5.15 -10.19
N LEU A 339 -6.82 -4.58 -9.96
CA LEU A 339 -5.88 -4.22 -11.02
C LEU A 339 -5.54 -5.45 -11.88
N ALA A 340 -5.14 -6.56 -11.26
CA ALA A 340 -4.84 -7.80 -11.96
C ALA A 340 -6.06 -8.37 -12.69
N ALA A 341 -7.24 -8.22 -12.12
CA ALA A 341 -8.49 -8.74 -12.66
C ALA A 341 -8.98 -7.95 -13.89
N ALA A 342 -8.87 -6.63 -13.92
CA ALA A 342 -9.49 -5.82 -14.96
C ALA A 342 -8.84 -4.43 -15.19
N GLY A 343 -7.57 -4.23 -14.80
CA GLY A 343 -6.89 -2.96 -15.00
C GLY A 343 -7.57 -1.80 -14.28
N GLN A 344 -7.63 -0.64 -14.94
CA GLN A 344 -8.24 0.57 -14.39
C GLN A 344 -9.71 0.35 -13.97
N ALA A 345 -10.51 -0.27 -14.80
CA ALA A 345 -11.92 -0.55 -14.48
C ALA A 345 -12.07 -1.41 -13.21
N GLY A 346 -11.12 -2.33 -12.98
CA GLY A 346 -11.07 -3.14 -11.75
C GLY A 346 -10.80 -2.29 -10.52
N VAL A 347 -9.79 -1.42 -10.57
CA VAL A 347 -9.42 -0.53 -9.46
C VAL A 347 -10.56 0.46 -9.17
N GLU A 348 -11.15 1.06 -10.21
CA GLU A 348 -12.30 1.96 -10.07
C GLU A 348 -13.47 1.26 -9.36
N ARG A 349 -13.81 0.04 -9.79
CA ARG A 349 -14.88 -0.73 -9.15
C ARG A 349 -14.59 -1.04 -7.68
N ALA A 350 -13.35 -1.34 -7.33
CA ALA A 350 -12.97 -1.57 -5.94
C ALA A 350 -13.07 -0.31 -5.09
N LEU A 351 -12.59 0.83 -5.59
CA LEU A 351 -12.69 2.11 -4.89
C LEU A 351 -14.16 2.57 -4.75
N GLU A 352 -14.99 2.34 -5.77
CA GLU A 352 -16.44 2.56 -5.70
C GLU A 352 -17.07 1.75 -4.56
N LEU A 353 -16.77 0.45 -4.48
CA LEU A 353 -17.29 -0.42 -3.42
C LEU A 353 -16.81 0.03 -2.04
N MET A 354 -15.54 0.41 -1.91
CA MET A 354 -14.99 0.92 -0.65
C MET A 354 -15.71 2.21 -0.22
N HIS A 355 -15.90 3.16 -1.14
CA HIS A 355 -16.63 4.39 -0.89
C HIS A 355 -18.06 4.10 -0.40
N ILE A 356 -18.81 3.25 -1.13
CA ILE A 356 -20.18 2.85 -0.76
C ILE A 356 -20.23 2.17 0.61
N GLU A 357 -19.26 1.30 0.92
CA GLU A 357 -19.21 0.59 2.20
C GLU A 357 -18.93 1.54 3.37
N ILE A 358 -18.01 2.50 3.19
CA ILE A 358 -17.70 3.52 4.22
C ILE A 358 -18.93 4.41 4.44
N GLU A 359 -19.50 4.99 3.38
CA GLU A 359 -20.68 5.87 3.47
C GLU A 359 -21.86 5.18 4.15
N ARG A 360 -22.21 3.98 3.69
CA ARG A 360 -23.28 3.19 4.29
C ARG A 360 -22.97 2.87 5.76
N GLY A 361 -21.73 2.49 6.07
CA GLY A 361 -21.33 2.20 7.43
C GLY A 361 -21.46 3.41 8.35
N MET A 362 -21.06 4.61 7.91
CA MET A 362 -21.22 5.85 8.67
C MET A 362 -22.70 6.18 8.91
N LYS A 363 -23.56 6.05 7.89
CA LYS A 363 -25.02 6.21 8.06
C LYS A 363 -25.57 5.28 9.12
N LEU A 364 -25.19 4.00 9.08
CA LEU A 364 -25.61 2.99 10.07
C LEU A 364 -25.02 3.25 11.46
N MET A 365 -23.84 3.86 11.54
CA MET A 365 -23.22 4.29 12.80
C MET A 365 -23.84 5.54 13.39
N GLY A 366 -24.67 6.26 12.62
CA GLY A 366 -25.25 7.54 13.01
C GLY A 366 -24.25 8.70 12.98
N CYS A 367 -23.26 8.66 12.08
CA CYS A 367 -22.20 9.67 11.94
C CYS A 367 -22.36 10.44 10.62
N THR A 368 -22.33 11.77 10.68
CA THR A 368 -22.38 12.66 9.51
C THR A 368 -20.98 13.01 8.99
N SER A 369 -19.97 12.89 9.83
CA SER A 369 -18.56 13.16 9.53
C SER A 369 -17.64 12.12 10.13
N VAL A 370 -16.49 11.86 9.50
CA VAL A 370 -15.45 10.98 10.03
C VAL A 370 -14.93 11.44 11.40
N ASN A 371 -15.03 12.73 11.71
CA ASN A 371 -14.61 13.29 13.00
C ASN A 371 -15.50 12.85 14.17
N GLU A 372 -16.69 12.33 13.90
CA GLU A 372 -17.59 11.79 14.94
C GLU A 372 -17.23 10.34 15.32
N LEU A 373 -16.39 9.67 14.53
CA LEU A 373 -15.91 8.31 14.83
C LEU A 373 -14.90 8.38 15.97
N THR A 374 -15.20 7.72 17.08
CA THR A 374 -14.38 7.72 18.29
C THR A 374 -14.29 6.33 18.89
N ARG A 375 -13.37 6.11 19.81
CA ARG A 375 -13.24 4.84 20.54
C ARG A 375 -14.55 4.40 21.23
N ARG A 376 -15.49 5.31 21.50
CA ARG A 376 -16.82 4.96 22.05
C ARG A 376 -17.65 4.11 21.10
N ASN A 377 -17.37 4.18 19.82
CA ASN A 377 -18.01 3.37 18.77
C ASN A 377 -17.46 1.93 18.68
N LEU A 378 -16.54 1.55 19.56
CA LEU A 378 -15.87 0.26 19.51
C LEU A 378 -16.05 -0.54 20.79
N ARG A 379 -16.14 -1.86 20.63
CA ARG A 379 -16.02 -2.85 21.72
C ARG A 379 -15.10 -3.97 21.25
N PHE A 380 -14.03 -4.21 21.99
CA PHE A 380 -13.15 -5.34 21.75
C PHE A 380 -13.73 -6.57 22.44
N ARG A 381 -13.73 -7.70 21.73
CA ARG A 381 -14.09 -8.99 22.27
C ARG A 381 -13.02 -9.45 23.26
N GLN A 382 -13.44 -10.07 24.34
CA GLN A 382 -12.54 -10.63 25.36
C GLN A 382 -12.01 -11.98 24.93
#